data_32ae38df28ddb90bbc290feba57d463e
#
_entry.id   32ae38df28ddb90bbc290feba57d463e
#
_cell.length_a   1.000
_cell.length_b   1.000
_cell.length_c   1.000
_cell.angle_alpha   90.00
_cell.angle_beta   90.00
_cell.angle_gamma   90.00
#
_symmetry.space_group_name_H-M   'P 1'
#
loop_
_entity.id
_entity.type
_entity.pdbx_description
1 polymer ?
#
loop_
_entity_poly.entity_id
_entity_poly.type
_entity_poly.pdbx_seq_one_letter_code
_entity_poly.pdbx_strand_id
1 'polypeptide(L)'
;MEVPLVKTKDLSFCSRRNMLAGTAIFALGGVVGCAANDAPVVADAPPLPWKWVPLDPLEAGRRAYRMYPDPVRGGCGSGAYLSILSLLKEKVGYPWTTLPDLMMSHAAAGYGGHGTLCGSLGGASCIINLVAYGHGENGQIFRQMIDRLYYWYAIQEFPTDRFDDISEMPGQIRVQAMSPLCHTSVSKWAMAAGAEISSKAKKERCAKVCGEVVYTVVLAMNEYFAGRWTPPKWEPSKEIAHCIDCHGPDDMWHSKPSLNHQQGHMECMLCHTDHTKQGPKG
;
A
#
# COMPACT_ATOMS: atom_id res chain seq x y z
N MET A 1 25.47 17.27 23.19
CA MET A 1 24.95 18.23 22.22
C MET A 1 23.47 18.42 22.55
N GLU A 2 23.17 19.45 23.33
CA GLU A 2 21.83 19.73 23.82
C GLU A 2 21.02 20.40 22.69
N VAL A 3 19.82 19.90 22.45
CA VAL A 3 18.86 20.49 21.50
C VAL A 3 18.15 21.64 22.20
N PRO A 4 18.13 22.87 21.68
CA PRO A 4 17.48 23.98 22.34
C PRO A 4 15.96 23.83 22.29
N LEU A 5 15.32 23.89 23.46
CA LEU A 5 13.87 23.96 23.64
C LEU A 5 13.34 25.29 23.05
N VAL A 6 12.52 25.15 22.02
CA VAL A 6 11.74 26.28 21.46
C VAL A 6 10.63 26.63 22.45
N LYS A 7 10.69 27.82 23.04
CA LYS A 7 9.60 28.36 23.88
C LYS A 7 8.37 28.60 22.99
N THR A 8 7.32 27.82 23.21
CA THR A 8 5.99 28.10 22.65
C THR A 8 5.43 29.36 23.30
N LYS A 9 5.11 30.35 22.48
CA LYS A 9 4.32 31.52 22.93
C LYS A 9 2.92 31.03 23.27
N ASP A 10 2.44 31.42 24.45
CA ASP A 10 1.09 31.16 24.93
C ASP A 10 0.06 31.68 23.92
N LEU A 11 -0.62 30.78 23.26
CA LEU A 11 -1.86 31.03 22.53
C LEU A 11 -2.99 31.04 23.55
N SER A 12 -3.42 32.23 23.97
CA SER A 12 -4.61 32.40 24.79
C SER A 12 -5.84 31.98 23.98
N PHE A 13 -6.35 30.78 24.25
CA PHE A 13 -7.62 30.32 23.74
C PHE A 13 -8.75 31.18 24.29
N CYS A 14 -9.53 31.79 23.42
CA CYS A 14 -10.78 32.44 23.76
C CYS A 14 -11.78 31.35 24.23
N SER A 15 -11.87 31.13 25.54
CA SER A 15 -12.79 30.16 26.15
C SER A 15 -14.18 30.78 26.26
N ARG A 16 -15.25 29.96 26.09
CA ARG A 16 -16.62 30.34 26.26
C ARG A 16 -16.94 30.96 27.65
N ARG A 17 -16.08 30.75 28.63
CA ARG A 17 -16.16 31.36 29.97
C ARG A 17 -15.82 32.83 29.97
N ASN A 18 -15.03 33.33 29.04
CA ASN A 18 -14.63 34.73 28.93
C ASN A 18 -15.65 35.58 28.17
N MET A 19 -16.63 34.98 27.49
CA MET A 19 -17.73 35.67 26.83
C MET A 19 -18.79 36.21 27.78
N LEU A 20 -18.92 35.64 28.98
CA LEU A 20 -19.96 36.05 29.97
C LEU A 20 -19.49 37.12 30.98
N ALA A 21 -18.22 37.46 31.01
CA ALA A 21 -17.66 38.51 31.88
C ALA A 21 -17.57 39.90 31.23
N GLY A 22 -17.96 40.02 29.95
CA GLY A 22 -17.78 41.25 29.15
C GLY A 22 -19.01 42.17 29.07
N THR A 23 -20.08 41.93 29.85
CA THR A 23 -21.34 42.69 29.72
C THR A 23 -21.50 43.85 30.74
N ALA A 24 -20.40 44.48 31.15
CA ALA A 24 -20.52 45.70 31.93
C ALA A 24 -19.29 46.59 31.75
N ILE A 25 -19.17 47.29 30.62
CA ILE A 25 -18.56 48.63 30.46
C ILE A 25 -18.86 49.07 29.02
N PHE A 26 -19.99 49.75 28.82
CA PHE A 26 -20.23 50.58 27.68
C PHE A 26 -19.89 52.01 28.10
N ALA A 27 -18.76 52.52 27.69
CA ALA A 27 -18.53 53.93 27.41
C ALA A 27 -17.22 54.12 26.65
N LEU A 28 -17.33 54.71 25.44
CA LEU A 28 -16.31 55.34 24.63
C LEU A 28 -15.38 54.42 23.77
N GLY A 29 -15.78 54.27 22.53
CA GLY A 29 -14.92 54.50 21.39
C GLY A 29 -13.81 53.44 21.12
N GLY A 30 -14.17 52.39 20.44
CA GLY A 30 -13.16 51.51 19.83
C GLY A 30 -13.80 50.18 19.45
N VAL A 31 -14.33 50.09 18.25
CA VAL A 31 -14.67 48.77 17.66
C VAL A 31 -13.34 48.07 17.39
N VAL A 32 -12.85 47.29 18.35
CA VAL A 32 -11.87 46.27 18.05
C VAL A 32 -12.65 45.17 17.33
N GLY A 33 -12.71 45.29 16.01
CA GLY A 33 -13.19 44.18 15.17
C GLY A 33 -12.28 42.99 15.44
N CYS A 34 -12.84 41.97 16.08
CA CYS A 34 -12.26 40.62 15.93
C CYS A 34 -12.29 40.34 14.43
N ALA A 35 -11.17 40.57 13.75
CA ALA A 35 -10.97 39.97 12.44
C ALA A 35 -11.15 38.48 12.64
N ALA A 36 -12.29 37.96 12.23
CA ALA A 36 -12.43 36.54 12.04
C ALA A 36 -11.29 36.19 11.08
N ASN A 37 -10.29 35.50 11.61
CA ASN A 37 -9.37 34.80 10.72
C ASN A 37 -10.26 33.78 10.01
N ASP A 38 -10.71 34.16 8.82
CA ASP A 38 -11.22 33.19 7.84
C ASP A 38 -10.04 32.29 7.45
N ALA A 39 -9.70 31.38 8.35
CA ALA A 39 -8.88 30.26 7.99
C ALA A 39 -9.62 29.61 6.80
N PRO A 40 -8.94 29.39 5.67
CA PRO A 40 -9.60 28.80 4.52
C PRO A 40 -10.26 27.51 5.00
N VAL A 41 -11.58 27.42 4.85
CA VAL A 41 -12.33 26.19 5.12
C VAL A 41 -11.77 25.18 4.15
N VAL A 42 -10.88 24.31 4.64
CA VAL A 42 -10.43 23.16 3.85
C VAL A 42 -11.66 22.31 3.66
N ALA A 43 -12.16 22.26 2.43
CA ALA A 43 -13.30 21.42 2.10
C ALA A 43 -12.95 19.98 2.52
N ASP A 44 -13.81 19.35 3.29
CA ASP A 44 -13.64 17.96 3.65
C ASP A 44 -13.51 17.11 2.40
N ALA A 45 -12.62 16.12 2.44
CA ALA A 45 -12.47 15.20 1.32
C ALA A 45 -13.81 14.50 1.05
N PRO A 46 -14.23 14.35 -0.23
CA PRO A 46 -15.50 13.70 -0.54
C PRO A 46 -15.45 12.23 -0.10
N PRO A 47 -16.62 11.61 0.14
CA PRO A 47 -16.67 10.19 0.44
C PRO A 47 -16.06 9.35 -0.68
N LEU A 48 -15.55 8.17 -0.34
CA LEU A 48 -15.08 7.20 -1.30
C LEU A 48 -16.26 6.60 -2.10
N PRO A 49 -16.04 6.12 -3.31
CA PRO A 49 -14.77 6.06 -4.06
C PRO A 49 -14.42 7.38 -4.76
N TRP A 50 -13.13 7.62 -4.94
CA TRP A 50 -12.66 8.78 -5.69
C TRP A 50 -12.50 8.49 -7.18
N LYS A 51 -12.59 9.54 -7.99
CA LYS A 51 -12.52 9.42 -9.44
C LYS A 51 -11.18 8.88 -9.91
N TRP A 52 -11.22 7.79 -10.69
CA TRP A 52 -10.12 7.30 -11.50
C TRP A 52 -10.15 7.92 -12.90
N VAL A 53 -9.00 8.13 -13.48
CA VAL A 53 -8.81 8.42 -14.90
C VAL A 53 -7.77 7.47 -15.48
N PRO A 54 -7.88 7.07 -16.76
CA PRO A 54 -6.89 6.19 -17.35
C PRO A 54 -5.47 6.80 -17.26
N LEU A 55 -4.54 6.03 -16.74
CA LEU A 55 -3.13 6.36 -16.65
C LEU A 55 -2.32 5.45 -17.58
N ASP A 56 -1.17 5.91 -18.04
CA ASP A 56 -0.22 5.04 -18.74
C ASP A 56 0.48 4.12 -17.73
N PRO A 57 0.32 2.78 -17.85
CA PRO A 57 0.91 1.85 -16.89
C PRO A 57 2.44 1.89 -16.91
N LEU A 58 3.05 2.08 -18.08
CA LEU A 58 4.51 2.13 -18.22
C LEU A 58 5.08 3.41 -17.62
N GLU A 59 4.44 4.55 -17.86
CA GLU A 59 4.81 5.82 -17.23
C GLU A 59 4.73 5.73 -15.71
N ALA A 60 3.63 5.22 -15.18
CA ALA A 60 3.43 5.06 -13.75
C ALA A 60 4.49 4.13 -13.12
N GLY A 61 4.76 3.00 -13.76
CA GLY A 61 5.79 2.07 -13.33
C GLY A 61 7.21 2.67 -13.36
N ARG A 62 7.54 3.44 -14.40
CA ARG A 62 8.82 4.17 -14.50
C ARG A 62 8.96 5.25 -13.42
N ARG A 63 7.87 5.94 -13.07
CA ARG A 63 7.85 6.88 -11.93
C ARG A 63 8.15 6.14 -10.62
N ALA A 64 7.51 5.01 -10.38
CA ALA A 64 7.72 4.22 -9.17
C ALA A 64 9.17 3.70 -9.07
N TYR A 65 9.71 3.19 -10.15
CA TYR A 65 11.11 2.77 -10.23
C TYR A 65 12.07 3.91 -9.87
N ARG A 66 11.89 5.10 -10.46
CA ARG A 66 12.74 6.27 -10.21
C ARG A 66 12.56 6.87 -8.81
N MET A 67 11.36 6.78 -8.24
CA MET A 67 11.08 7.25 -6.88
C MET A 67 11.66 6.34 -5.81
N TYR A 68 11.78 5.05 -6.08
CA TYR A 68 12.23 4.08 -5.07
C TYR A 68 13.57 4.46 -4.41
N PRO A 69 14.62 4.89 -5.13
CA PRO A 69 15.91 5.24 -4.55
C PRO A 69 15.96 6.65 -3.91
N ASP A 70 14.93 7.49 -4.03
CA ASP A 70 14.91 8.85 -3.46
C ASP A 70 15.15 8.78 -1.94
N PRO A 71 16.16 9.48 -1.39
CA PRO A 71 16.53 9.37 0.01
C PRO A 71 15.49 9.96 0.98
N VAL A 72 14.61 10.84 0.49
CA VAL A 72 13.58 11.53 1.31
C VAL A 72 12.20 10.93 1.09
N ARG A 73 11.83 10.69 -0.17
CA ARG A 73 10.49 10.25 -0.56
C ARG A 73 10.46 8.80 -1.05
N GLY A 74 11.57 8.12 -1.04
CA GLY A 74 11.74 6.78 -1.59
C GLY A 74 11.23 5.66 -0.70
N GLY A 75 11.63 4.46 -1.10
CA GLY A 75 11.18 3.21 -0.51
C GLY A 75 9.96 2.62 -1.24
N CYS A 76 9.72 1.34 -1.00
CA CYS A 76 8.73 0.58 -1.76
C CYS A 76 7.28 1.09 -1.55
N GLY A 77 6.92 1.46 -0.33
CA GLY A 77 5.57 1.98 -0.04
C GLY A 77 5.32 3.34 -0.66
N SER A 78 6.23 4.30 -0.41
CA SER A 78 6.15 5.63 -1.01
C SER A 78 6.26 5.58 -2.53
N GLY A 79 7.22 4.82 -3.08
CA GLY A 79 7.40 4.70 -4.52
C GLY A 79 6.14 4.23 -5.23
N ALA A 80 5.49 3.20 -4.71
CA ALA A 80 4.25 2.68 -5.30
C ALA A 80 3.06 3.65 -5.12
N TYR A 81 2.89 4.21 -3.93
CA TYR A 81 1.79 5.11 -3.63
C TYR A 81 1.91 6.45 -4.38
N LEU A 82 3.06 7.12 -4.21
CA LEU A 82 3.27 8.48 -4.70
C LEU A 82 3.34 8.54 -6.23
N SER A 83 3.85 7.50 -6.89
CA SER A 83 3.89 7.47 -8.36
C SER A 83 2.50 7.53 -8.99
N ILE A 84 1.53 6.82 -8.45
CA ILE A 84 0.13 6.86 -8.91
C ILE A 84 -0.53 8.15 -8.42
N LEU A 85 -0.35 8.50 -7.15
CA LEU A 85 -0.92 9.71 -6.56
C LEU A 85 -0.51 10.96 -7.33
N SER A 86 0.78 11.10 -7.70
CA SER A 86 1.26 12.28 -8.44
C SER A 86 0.56 12.42 -9.79
N LEU A 87 0.38 11.31 -10.51
CA LEU A 87 -0.36 11.30 -11.78
C LEU A 87 -1.84 11.69 -11.60
N LEU A 88 -2.47 11.22 -10.52
CA LEU A 88 -3.85 11.58 -10.21
C LEU A 88 -3.98 13.04 -9.75
N LYS A 89 -3.00 13.56 -9.00
CA LYS A 89 -2.92 14.99 -8.67
C LYS A 89 -2.81 15.86 -9.94
N GLU A 90 -1.97 15.44 -10.88
CA GLU A 90 -1.77 16.15 -12.15
C GLU A 90 -3.02 16.11 -13.05
N LYS A 91 -3.67 14.96 -13.17
CA LYS A 91 -4.76 14.75 -14.14
C LYS A 91 -6.16 15.03 -13.60
N VAL A 92 -6.36 14.91 -12.29
CA VAL A 92 -7.68 15.07 -11.64
C VAL A 92 -7.70 16.26 -10.70
N GLY A 93 -6.63 16.48 -9.94
CA GLY A 93 -6.57 17.53 -8.91
C GLY A 93 -7.27 17.10 -7.62
N TYR A 94 -8.21 17.92 -7.13
CA TYR A 94 -9.01 17.57 -5.94
C TYR A 94 -9.89 16.33 -6.21
N PRO A 95 -10.04 15.38 -5.26
CA PRO A 95 -9.54 15.41 -3.89
C PRO A 95 -8.09 14.88 -3.71
N TRP A 96 -7.46 14.36 -4.76
CA TRP A 96 -6.12 13.75 -4.70
C TRP A 96 -5.05 14.67 -4.12
N THR A 97 -5.19 15.99 -4.36
CA THR A 97 -4.27 17.01 -3.84
C THR A 97 -4.30 17.16 -2.33
N THR A 98 -5.31 16.65 -1.63
CA THR A 98 -5.39 16.70 -0.16
C THR A 98 -4.56 15.62 0.53
N LEU A 99 -4.14 14.58 -0.20
CA LEU A 99 -3.38 13.48 0.38
C LEU A 99 -1.89 13.82 0.55
N PRO A 100 -1.30 13.47 1.71
CA PRO A 100 0.13 13.64 1.94
C PRO A 100 0.97 12.73 1.04
N ASP A 101 2.04 13.26 0.45
CA ASP A 101 2.97 12.51 -0.39
C ASP A 101 3.64 11.35 0.35
N LEU A 102 3.96 11.56 1.62
CA LEU A 102 4.69 10.59 2.43
C LEU A 102 3.79 9.66 3.26
N MET A 103 2.49 9.58 2.96
CA MET A 103 1.55 8.78 3.73
C MET A 103 1.98 7.31 3.88
N MET A 104 2.65 6.75 2.86
CA MET A 104 3.08 5.35 2.83
C MET A 104 4.58 5.14 3.09
N SER A 105 5.29 6.14 3.62
CA SER A 105 6.73 6.00 3.92
C SER A 105 7.04 4.93 4.96
N HIS A 106 6.16 4.72 5.93
CA HIS A 106 6.28 3.69 6.97
C HIS A 106 6.25 2.25 6.41
N ALA A 107 5.74 2.05 5.19
CA ALA A 107 5.67 0.72 4.57
C ALA A 107 7.00 0.25 3.95
N ALA A 108 8.07 1.06 4.05
CA ALA A 108 9.40 0.67 3.58
C ALA A 108 9.92 -0.59 4.27
N ALA A 109 10.61 -1.45 3.50
CA ALA A 109 11.21 -2.71 3.96
C ALA A 109 10.25 -3.64 4.74
N GLY A 110 9.00 -3.69 4.29
CA GLY A 110 7.96 -4.51 4.90
C GLY A 110 7.49 -3.93 6.23
N TYR A 111 7.08 -2.68 6.21
CA TYR A 111 6.57 -1.89 7.33
C TYR A 111 7.58 -1.72 8.47
N GLY A 112 8.31 -0.62 8.37
CA GLY A 112 9.31 -0.25 9.38
C GLY A 112 10.50 -1.21 9.49
N GLY A 113 10.81 -1.97 8.45
CA GLY A 113 11.93 -2.91 8.45
C GLY A 113 11.59 -4.31 8.98
N HIS A 114 10.34 -4.58 9.33
CA HIS A 114 9.92 -5.89 9.90
C HIS A 114 9.75 -7.02 8.89
N GLY A 115 9.88 -6.75 7.58
CA GLY A 115 9.79 -7.80 6.56
C GLY A 115 8.38 -8.36 6.35
N THR A 116 7.35 -7.71 6.85
CA THR A 116 5.94 -8.09 6.68
C THR A 116 5.48 -7.87 5.25
N LEU A 117 4.29 -7.39 4.98
CA LEU A 117 3.79 -7.13 3.62
C LEU A 117 4.80 -6.31 2.80
N CYS A 118 5.02 -6.67 1.53
CA CYS A 118 5.82 -5.83 0.63
C CYS A 118 5.22 -4.42 0.57
N GLY A 119 6.05 -3.40 0.84
CA GLY A 119 5.58 -2.02 0.88
C GLY A 119 4.98 -1.54 -0.45
N SER A 120 5.47 -2.04 -1.59
CA SER A 120 4.88 -1.72 -2.90
C SER A 120 3.43 -2.21 -2.99
N LEU A 121 3.14 -3.40 -2.47
CA LEU A 121 1.77 -3.91 -2.38
C LEU A 121 0.90 -3.02 -1.49
N GLY A 122 1.41 -2.63 -0.31
CA GLY A 122 0.68 -1.76 0.59
C GLY A 122 0.37 -0.39 0.00
N GLY A 123 1.37 0.25 -0.64
CA GLY A 123 1.19 1.54 -1.31
C GLY A 123 0.17 1.49 -2.45
N ALA A 124 0.24 0.44 -3.27
CA ALA A 124 -0.71 0.21 -4.35
C ALA A 124 -2.12 -0.10 -3.84
N SER A 125 -2.24 -0.93 -2.78
CA SER A 125 -3.53 -1.26 -2.16
C SER A 125 -4.23 -0.05 -1.56
N CYS A 126 -3.47 0.92 -1.05
CA CYS A 126 -4.04 2.19 -0.60
C CYS A 126 -4.76 2.92 -1.73
N ILE A 127 -4.16 3.01 -2.92
CA ILE A 127 -4.80 3.61 -4.10
C ILE A 127 -6.02 2.79 -4.55
N ILE A 128 -5.92 1.46 -4.61
CA ILE A 128 -7.05 0.59 -4.96
C ILE A 128 -8.23 0.87 -4.02
N ASN A 129 -8.00 0.96 -2.72
CA ASN A 129 -9.04 1.25 -1.75
C ASN A 129 -9.71 2.60 -2.00
N LEU A 130 -8.93 3.66 -2.26
CA LEU A 130 -9.47 5.01 -2.51
C LEU A 130 -10.37 5.07 -3.75
N VAL A 131 -10.12 4.24 -4.75
CA VAL A 131 -10.78 4.30 -6.07
C VAL A 131 -11.89 3.26 -6.23
N ALA A 132 -11.74 2.09 -5.60
CA ALA A 132 -12.65 0.96 -5.81
C ALA A 132 -13.49 0.57 -4.59
N TYR A 133 -13.32 1.29 -3.45
CA TYR A 133 -14.14 1.06 -2.26
C TYR A 133 -15.64 1.24 -2.58
N GLY A 134 -16.45 0.31 -2.12
CA GLY A 134 -17.89 0.35 -2.36
C GLY A 134 -18.34 -0.04 -3.76
N HIS A 135 -17.43 -0.31 -4.71
CA HIS A 135 -17.77 -0.78 -6.04
C HIS A 135 -18.13 -2.27 -6.07
N GLY A 136 -18.98 -2.61 -7.05
CA GLY A 136 -19.42 -3.97 -7.31
C GLY A 136 -20.48 -4.48 -6.34
N GLU A 137 -20.90 -5.71 -6.54
CA GLU A 137 -21.84 -6.38 -5.65
C GLU A 137 -21.27 -6.44 -4.23
N ASN A 138 -22.04 -6.00 -3.25
CA ASN A 138 -21.62 -5.90 -1.84
C ASN A 138 -20.33 -5.09 -1.59
N GLY A 139 -19.92 -4.21 -2.51
CA GLY A 139 -18.76 -3.36 -2.32
C GLY A 139 -17.40 -4.08 -2.28
N GLN A 140 -17.28 -5.26 -2.89
CA GLN A 140 -16.10 -6.13 -2.72
C GLN A 140 -15.00 -5.96 -3.77
N ILE A 141 -15.18 -5.16 -4.79
CA ILE A 141 -14.21 -5.03 -5.91
C ILE A 141 -12.81 -4.69 -5.41
N PHE A 142 -12.67 -3.74 -4.47
CA PHE A 142 -11.36 -3.37 -3.97
C PHE A 142 -10.61 -4.56 -3.31
N ARG A 143 -11.33 -5.43 -2.59
CA ARG A 143 -10.75 -6.64 -1.97
C ARG A 143 -10.31 -7.64 -3.02
N GLN A 144 -11.14 -7.87 -4.04
CA GLN A 144 -10.82 -8.77 -5.16
C GLN A 144 -9.60 -8.28 -5.94
N MET A 145 -9.46 -6.96 -6.14
CA MET A 145 -8.28 -6.38 -6.79
C MET A 145 -7.01 -6.55 -5.95
N ILE A 146 -7.11 -6.33 -4.63
CA ILE A 146 -5.99 -6.52 -3.70
C ILE A 146 -5.58 -7.99 -3.65
N ASP A 147 -6.53 -8.89 -3.51
CA ASP A 147 -6.28 -10.33 -3.50
C ASP A 147 -5.58 -10.80 -4.79
N ARG A 148 -6.11 -10.38 -5.95
CA ARG A 148 -5.48 -10.64 -7.24
C ARG A 148 -4.05 -10.12 -7.32
N LEU A 149 -3.81 -8.89 -6.85
CA LEU A 149 -2.50 -8.27 -6.85
C LEU A 149 -1.50 -9.06 -6.00
N TYR A 150 -1.92 -9.51 -4.82
CA TYR A 150 -1.07 -10.26 -3.89
C TYR A 150 -0.77 -11.67 -4.42
N TYR A 151 -1.77 -12.34 -4.99
CA TYR A 151 -1.58 -13.62 -5.64
C TYR A 151 -0.62 -13.52 -6.83
N TRP A 152 -0.86 -12.55 -7.73
CA TRP A 152 0.06 -12.28 -8.84
C TRP A 152 1.49 -12.03 -8.35
N TYR A 153 1.66 -11.21 -7.32
CA TYR A 153 2.98 -10.93 -6.74
C TYR A 153 3.66 -12.19 -6.21
N ALA A 154 2.93 -13.07 -5.58
CA ALA A 154 3.47 -14.31 -5.01
C ALA A 154 4.06 -15.22 -6.09
N ILE A 155 3.37 -15.37 -7.22
CA ILE A 155 3.74 -16.31 -8.29
C ILE A 155 4.58 -15.69 -9.41
N GLN A 156 4.67 -14.36 -9.49
CA GLN A 156 5.48 -13.70 -10.51
C GLN A 156 6.97 -13.87 -10.20
N GLU A 157 7.74 -14.22 -11.21
CA GLU A 157 9.20 -14.20 -11.12
C GLU A 157 9.72 -12.76 -11.21
N PHE A 158 10.39 -12.29 -10.15
CA PHE A 158 10.91 -10.94 -10.02
C PHE A 158 12.43 -10.87 -9.93
N PRO A 159 13.03 -9.74 -10.41
CA PRO A 159 12.42 -8.70 -11.24
C PRO A 159 12.26 -9.14 -12.68
N THR A 160 11.32 -8.56 -13.44
CA THR A 160 11.27 -8.77 -14.88
C THR A 160 12.25 -7.82 -15.61
N ASP A 161 12.29 -7.90 -16.94
CA ASP A 161 13.10 -7.03 -17.80
C ASP A 161 12.38 -5.73 -18.19
N ARG A 162 11.13 -5.52 -17.74
CA ARG A 162 10.28 -4.38 -18.12
C ARG A 162 10.95 -3.01 -17.95
N PHE A 163 11.82 -2.88 -16.97
CA PHE A 163 12.56 -1.64 -16.65
C PHE A 163 14.06 -1.74 -16.88
N ASP A 164 14.52 -2.74 -17.62
CA ASP A 164 15.95 -2.93 -17.89
C ASP A 164 16.55 -1.82 -18.75
N ASP A 165 15.72 -1.19 -19.58
CA ASP A 165 16.12 -0.05 -20.43
C ASP A 165 16.46 1.22 -19.64
N ILE A 166 16.01 1.32 -18.40
CA ILE A 166 16.31 2.45 -17.49
C ILE A 166 17.07 2.01 -16.24
N SER A 167 17.38 0.73 -16.13
CA SER A 167 18.01 0.12 -14.96
C SER A 167 19.52 0.28 -14.98
N GLU A 168 20.11 0.56 -13.81
CA GLU A 168 21.55 0.52 -13.62
C GLU A 168 22.11 -0.92 -13.56
N MET A 169 21.22 -1.91 -13.36
CA MET A 169 21.57 -3.33 -13.29
C MET A 169 20.56 -4.18 -14.07
N PRO A 170 20.60 -4.15 -15.42
CA PRO A 170 19.75 -5.00 -16.25
C PRO A 170 20.11 -6.49 -16.09
N GLY A 171 19.20 -7.38 -16.50
CA GLY A 171 19.44 -8.81 -16.55
C GLY A 171 19.59 -9.50 -15.20
N GLN A 172 18.99 -8.95 -14.12
CA GLN A 172 19.01 -9.59 -12.81
C GLN A 172 18.28 -10.94 -12.84
N ILE A 173 18.74 -11.91 -12.06
CA ILE A 173 18.04 -13.18 -11.91
C ILE A 173 16.61 -12.99 -11.40
N ARG A 174 15.73 -13.91 -11.78
CA ARG A 174 14.31 -13.87 -11.45
C ARG A 174 13.98 -14.97 -10.45
N VAL A 175 13.19 -14.62 -9.43
CA VAL A 175 12.80 -15.55 -8.36
C VAL A 175 11.34 -15.32 -7.96
N GLN A 176 10.57 -16.40 -7.84
CA GLN A 176 9.25 -16.38 -7.26
C GLN A 176 9.31 -16.26 -5.74
N ALA A 177 8.54 -15.34 -5.18
CA ALA A 177 8.43 -15.19 -3.74
C ALA A 177 7.59 -16.29 -3.09
N MET A 178 6.55 -16.74 -3.74
CA MET A 178 5.46 -17.60 -3.22
C MET A 178 4.75 -16.98 -2.01
N SER A 179 4.86 -15.66 -1.84
CA SER A 179 4.31 -14.93 -0.69
C SER A 179 4.29 -13.43 -0.96
N PRO A 180 3.32 -12.67 -0.43
CA PRO A 180 3.32 -11.22 -0.47
C PRO A 180 4.30 -10.57 0.53
N LEU A 181 4.98 -11.38 1.37
CA LEU A 181 5.87 -10.87 2.40
C LEU A 181 7.20 -10.35 1.81
N CYS A 182 7.61 -9.19 2.29
CA CYS A 182 8.90 -8.58 1.96
C CYS A 182 10.07 -9.50 2.34
N HIS A 183 10.03 -10.10 3.53
CA HIS A 183 11.04 -11.04 4.00
C HIS A 183 11.26 -12.17 2.99
N THR A 184 10.22 -12.89 2.63
CA THR A 184 10.30 -14.03 1.69
C THR A 184 10.80 -13.58 0.32
N SER A 185 10.22 -12.51 -0.21
CA SER A 185 10.54 -12.01 -1.55
C SER A 185 11.99 -11.55 -1.68
N VAL A 186 12.49 -10.83 -0.68
CA VAL A 186 13.85 -10.29 -0.70
C VAL A 186 14.87 -11.37 -0.34
N SER A 187 14.61 -12.18 0.70
CA SER A 187 15.58 -13.18 1.15
C SER A 187 15.78 -14.31 0.12
N LYS A 188 14.70 -14.83 -0.47
CA LYS A 188 14.82 -15.84 -1.55
C LYS A 188 15.65 -15.30 -2.72
N TRP A 189 15.35 -14.07 -3.15
CA TRP A 189 16.10 -13.47 -4.24
C TRP A 189 17.56 -13.23 -3.87
N ALA A 190 17.83 -12.68 -2.69
CA ALA A 190 19.19 -12.39 -2.23
C ALA A 190 20.05 -13.66 -2.14
N MET A 191 19.48 -14.75 -1.61
CA MET A 191 20.15 -16.06 -1.55
C MET A 191 20.46 -16.58 -2.96
N ALA A 192 19.50 -16.54 -3.87
CA ALA A 192 19.69 -17.03 -5.24
C ALA A 192 20.67 -16.16 -6.04
N ALA A 193 20.70 -14.85 -5.80
CA ALA A 193 21.61 -13.90 -6.44
C ALA A 193 23.02 -13.87 -5.82
N GLY A 194 23.23 -14.51 -4.66
CA GLY A 194 24.46 -14.34 -3.88
C GLY A 194 24.68 -12.90 -3.41
N ALA A 195 23.61 -12.14 -3.18
CA ALA A 195 23.66 -10.71 -2.91
C ALA A 195 23.34 -10.39 -1.45
N GLU A 196 24.01 -9.38 -0.91
CA GLU A 196 23.69 -8.86 0.42
C GLU A 196 22.41 -8.00 0.41
N ILE A 197 21.71 -7.99 1.53
CA ILE A 197 20.49 -7.17 1.73
C ILE A 197 20.78 -5.66 1.65
N SER A 198 21.98 -5.23 2.02
CA SER A 198 22.46 -3.84 1.91
C SER A 198 22.88 -3.43 0.52
N SER A 199 23.10 -4.40 -0.38
CA SER A 199 23.71 -4.20 -1.69
C SER A 199 22.91 -3.29 -2.64
N LYS A 200 23.62 -2.68 -3.59
CA LYS A 200 23.02 -1.95 -4.70
C LYS A 200 22.12 -2.86 -5.54
N ALA A 201 22.53 -4.10 -5.76
CA ALA A 201 21.76 -5.08 -6.54
C ALA A 201 20.39 -5.35 -5.93
N LYS A 202 20.30 -5.49 -4.58
CA LYS A 202 19.00 -5.65 -3.91
C LYS A 202 18.14 -4.39 -4.00
N LYS A 203 18.75 -3.21 -3.88
CA LYS A 203 18.00 -1.94 -4.00
C LYS A 203 17.42 -1.81 -5.39
N GLU A 204 18.20 -2.10 -6.41
CA GLU A 204 17.81 -2.07 -7.82
C GLU A 204 16.69 -3.08 -8.12
N ARG A 205 16.83 -4.32 -7.64
CA ARG A 205 15.76 -5.34 -7.71
C ARG A 205 14.46 -4.81 -7.12
N CYS A 206 14.50 -4.21 -5.96
CA CYS A 206 13.31 -3.70 -5.30
C CYS A 206 12.71 -2.48 -6.02
N ALA A 207 13.52 -1.63 -6.65
CA ALA A 207 13.04 -0.54 -7.50
C ALA A 207 12.27 -1.07 -8.71
N LYS A 208 12.79 -2.10 -9.40
CA LYS A 208 12.08 -2.77 -10.48
C LYS A 208 10.77 -3.38 -10.02
N VAL A 209 10.77 -4.11 -8.90
CA VAL A 209 9.54 -4.68 -8.33
C VAL A 209 8.52 -3.62 -7.99
N CYS A 210 8.95 -2.47 -7.47
CA CYS A 210 8.05 -1.35 -7.20
C CYS A 210 7.38 -0.86 -8.50
N GLY A 211 8.15 -0.71 -9.58
CA GLY A 211 7.64 -0.38 -10.91
C GLY A 211 6.65 -1.40 -11.45
N GLU A 212 6.97 -2.70 -11.31
CA GLU A 212 6.11 -3.81 -11.76
C GLU A 212 4.75 -3.83 -11.03
N VAL A 213 4.76 -3.64 -9.72
CA VAL A 213 3.53 -3.57 -8.92
C VAL A 213 2.66 -2.42 -9.39
N VAL A 214 3.25 -1.24 -9.59
CA VAL A 214 2.52 -0.05 -10.07
C VAL A 214 1.99 -0.24 -11.48
N TYR A 215 2.80 -0.77 -12.40
CA TYR A 215 2.36 -1.11 -13.75
C TYR A 215 1.12 -2.00 -13.74
N THR A 216 1.18 -3.08 -12.96
CA THR A 216 0.10 -4.08 -12.88
C THR A 216 -1.18 -3.50 -12.29
N VAL A 217 -1.07 -2.69 -11.23
CA VAL A 217 -2.24 -2.03 -10.62
C VAL A 217 -2.88 -1.04 -11.57
N VAL A 218 -2.08 -0.18 -12.22
CA VAL A 218 -2.62 0.82 -13.16
C VAL A 218 -3.31 0.13 -14.34
N LEU A 219 -2.73 -0.96 -14.86
CA LEU A 219 -3.36 -1.74 -15.92
C LEU A 219 -4.70 -2.32 -15.46
N ALA A 220 -4.74 -2.98 -14.30
CA ALA A 220 -5.97 -3.58 -13.74
C ALA A 220 -7.05 -2.52 -13.49
N MET A 221 -6.69 -1.35 -12.97
CA MET A 221 -7.61 -0.25 -12.74
C MET A 221 -8.16 0.31 -14.07
N ASN A 222 -7.32 0.49 -15.08
CA ASN A 222 -7.77 0.92 -16.39
C ASN A 222 -8.75 -0.09 -17.03
N GLU A 223 -8.46 -1.38 -16.92
CA GLU A 223 -9.34 -2.43 -17.42
C GLU A 223 -10.68 -2.46 -16.69
N TYR A 224 -10.66 -2.31 -15.36
CA TYR A 224 -11.87 -2.25 -14.55
C TYR A 224 -12.78 -1.09 -14.97
N PHE A 225 -12.25 0.12 -15.02
CA PHE A 225 -13.04 1.30 -15.39
C PHE A 225 -13.45 1.33 -16.88
N ALA A 226 -12.81 0.52 -17.71
CA ALA A 226 -13.23 0.30 -19.09
C ALA A 226 -14.24 -0.87 -19.24
N GLY A 227 -14.67 -1.49 -18.14
CA GLY A 227 -15.62 -2.60 -18.14
C GLY A 227 -15.07 -3.92 -18.69
N ARG A 228 -13.74 -4.07 -18.76
CA ARG A 228 -13.08 -5.27 -19.29
C ARG A 228 -12.47 -6.16 -18.21
N TRP A 229 -12.33 -5.65 -16.99
CA TRP A 229 -11.75 -6.42 -15.89
C TRP A 229 -12.77 -7.40 -15.31
N THR A 230 -12.40 -8.66 -15.29
CA THR A 230 -13.17 -9.71 -14.62
C THR A 230 -12.38 -10.14 -13.40
N PRO A 231 -12.98 -10.16 -12.19
CA PRO A 231 -12.31 -10.69 -11.03
C PRO A 231 -11.98 -12.16 -11.28
N PRO A 232 -10.70 -12.55 -11.27
CA PRO A 232 -10.37 -13.95 -11.38
C PRO A 232 -10.86 -14.66 -10.12
N LYS A 233 -11.39 -15.85 -10.32
CA LYS A 233 -11.65 -16.74 -9.20
C LYS A 233 -10.29 -17.12 -8.60
N TRP A 234 -10.13 -16.87 -7.31
CA TRP A 234 -8.98 -17.41 -6.60
C TRP A 234 -9.14 -18.93 -6.49
N GLU A 235 -8.08 -19.65 -6.80
CA GLU A 235 -8.02 -21.09 -6.61
C GLU A 235 -6.79 -21.40 -5.74
N PRO A 236 -6.95 -22.20 -4.67
CA PRO A 236 -5.83 -22.55 -3.82
C PRO A 236 -4.80 -23.36 -4.61
N SER A 237 -3.51 -23.16 -4.30
CA SER A 237 -2.50 -24.12 -4.71
C SER A 237 -2.79 -25.48 -4.10
N LYS A 238 -2.18 -26.55 -4.64
CA LYS A 238 -2.34 -27.90 -4.07
C LYS A 238 -1.92 -27.96 -2.60
N GLU A 239 -0.92 -27.17 -2.22
CA GLU A 239 -0.44 -27.05 -0.85
C GLU A 239 -1.49 -26.40 0.04
N ILE A 240 -2.00 -25.23 -0.36
CA ILE A 240 -3.03 -24.53 0.38
C ILE A 240 -4.28 -25.42 0.51
N ALA A 241 -4.75 -25.99 -0.61
CA ALA A 241 -5.92 -26.87 -0.60
C ALA A 241 -5.79 -28.04 0.39
N HIS A 242 -4.60 -28.65 0.45
CA HIS A 242 -4.31 -29.73 1.39
C HIS A 242 -4.35 -29.26 2.86
N CYS A 243 -3.79 -28.11 3.15
CA CYS A 243 -3.74 -27.58 4.52
C CYS A 243 -5.09 -27.05 5.00
N ILE A 244 -5.80 -26.33 4.16
CA ILE A 244 -7.10 -25.75 4.53
C ILE A 244 -8.22 -26.79 4.63
N ASP A 245 -8.06 -27.97 4.09
CA ASP A 245 -9.00 -29.08 4.28
C ASP A 245 -9.22 -29.41 5.76
N CYS A 246 -8.23 -29.16 6.61
CA CYS A 246 -8.33 -29.30 8.06
C CYS A 246 -8.31 -27.96 8.81
N HIS A 247 -7.60 -26.94 8.32
CA HIS A 247 -7.33 -25.72 9.05
C HIS A 247 -8.16 -24.50 8.60
N GLY A 248 -8.74 -24.54 7.42
CA GLY A 248 -9.54 -23.44 6.88
C GLY A 248 -10.96 -23.37 7.46
N PRO A 249 -11.74 -22.34 7.13
CA PRO A 249 -13.15 -22.26 7.49
C PRO A 249 -14.00 -23.25 6.69
N ASP A 250 -15.08 -23.74 7.29
CA ASP A 250 -15.95 -24.78 6.73
C ASP A 250 -16.59 -24.43 5.39
N ASP A 251 -16.73 -23.15 5.10
CA ASP A 251 -17.34 -22.63 3.87
C ASP A 251 -16.32 -22.38 2.74
N MET A 252 -15.04 -22.65 2.96
CA MET A 252 -14.02 -22.30 1.98
C MET A 252 -13.88 -23.35 0.88
N TRP A 253 -13.50 -24.62 1.17
CA TRP A 253 -13.24 -25.65 0.14
C TRP A 253 -13.52 -27.05 0.61
N HIS A 254 -14.21 -27.24 1.72
CA HIS A 254 -14.21 -28.51 2.46
C HIS A 254 -15.40 -29.40 2.20
N SER A 255 -15.12 -30.67 2.17
CA SER A 255 -16.10 -31.74 2.34
C SER A 255 -16.28 -32.18 3.81
N LYS A 256 -15.50 -31.61 4.74
CA LYS A 256 -15.46 -32.01 6.16
C LYS A 256 -15.44 -30.81 7.08
N PRO A 257 -15.97 -30.91 8.30
CA PRO A 257 -15.77 -29.90 9.32
C PRO A 257 -14.29 -29.62 9.54
N SER A 258 -13.90 -28.35 9.55
CA SER A 258 -12.53 -27.93 9.73
C SER A 258 -12.29 -27.36 11.13
N LEU A 259 -11.02 -27.19 11.49
CA LEU A 259 -10.63 -26.56 12.76
C LEU A 259 -10.81 -25.03 12.73
N ASN A 260 -11.00 -24.45 11.56
CA ASN A 260 -11.26 -23.01 11.34
C ASN A 260 -10.31 -22.07 12.08
N HIS A 261 -9.01 -22.29 11.99
CA HIS A 261 -8.00 -21.41 12.60
C HIS A 261 -6.89 -20.98 11.65
N GLN A 262 -7.11 -21.11 10.36
CA GLN A 262 -6.26 -20.54 9.32
C GLN A 262 -6.96 -19.32 8.72
N GLN A 263 -6.23 -18.26 8.49
CA GLN A 263 -6.76 -17.08 7.81
C GLN A 263 -5.88 -16.68 6.62
N GLY A 264 -6.52 -16.39 5.49
CA GLY A 264 -5.87 -15.85 4.30
C GLY A 264 -5.49 -16.90 3.26
N HIS A 265 -4.77 -16.45 2.24
CA HIS A 265 -4.48 -17.19 1.02
C HIS A 265 -2.97 -17.37 0.81
N MET A 266 -2.19 -17.41 1.90
CA MET A 266 -0.73 -17.58 1.82
C MET A 266 -0.36 -19.05 1.76
N GLU A 267 0.75 -19.36 1.06
CA GLU A 267 1.37 -20.70 1.09
C GLU A 267 1.83 -21.03 2.51
N CYS A 268 1.43 -22.19 3.00
CA CYS A 268 1.62 -22.59 4.40
C CYS A 268 3.02 -23.11 4.67
N MET A 269 3.57 -23.92 3.74
CA MET A 269 4.86 -24.61 3.92
C MET A 269 6.08 -23.69 3.85
N LEU A 270 5.88 -22.42 3.56
CA LEU A 270 6.95 -21.41 3.70
C LEU A 270 7.38 -21.22 5.16
N CYS A 271 6.48 -21.45 6.10
CA CYS A 271 6.69 -21.23 7.52
C CYS A 271 6.33 -22.43 8.40
N HIS A 272 5.53 -23.38 7.89
CA HIS A 272 5.08 -24.55 8.62
C HIS A 272 5.69 -25.83 8.05
N THR A 273 5.79 -26.85 8.87
CA THR A 273 6.19 -28.21 8.47
C THR A 273 4.95 -29.07 8.24
N ASP A 274 4.95 -29.85 7.16
CA ASP A 274 3.88 -30.81 6.90
C ASP A 274 3.89 -31.90 7.99
N HIS A 275 2.90 -31.82 8.87
CA HIS A 275 2.73 -32.79 9.95
C HIS A 275 1.85 -33.97 9.56
N THR A 276 1.21 -33.97 8.38
CA THR A 276 0.32 -35.06 7.93
C THR A 276 1.08 -36.32 7.63
N LYS A 277 2.38 -36.23 7.35
CA LYS A 277 3.28 -37.38 7.14
C LYS A 277 3.88 -37.94 8.43
N GLN A 278 3.75 -37.21 9.53
CA GLN A 278 4.09 -37.71 10.86
C GLN A 278 2.83 -38.33 11.40
N GLY A 279 2.74 -39.66 11.43
CA GLY A 279 1.57 -40.38 11.99
C GLY A 279 1.11 -39.75 13.32
N PRO A 280 -0.12 -40.06 13.79
CA PRO A 280 -0.68 -39.39 14.96
C PRO A 280 0.32 -39.50 16.11
N LYS A 281 0.77 -38.34 16.60
CA LYS A 281 1.47 -38.29 17.89
C LYS A 281 0.42 -38.71 18.92
N GLY A 282 0.53 -39.94 19.40
CA GLY A 282 -0.31 -40.48 20.45
C GLY A 282 -0.23 -39.68 21.75
#